data_b4558d8edee42bcbc376165425b43b45
#
_entry.id   b4558d8edee42bcbc376165425b43b45
#
_cell.length_a   1.000
_cell.length_b   1.000
_cell.length_c   1.000
_cell.angle_alpha   90.00
_cell.angle_beta   90.00
_cell.angle_gamma   90.00
#
_symmetry.space_group_name_H-M   'P 1'
#
loop_
_entity.id
_entity.type
_entity.pdbx_description
1 polymer ?
#
loop_
_entity_poly.entity_id
_entity_poly.type
_entity_poly.pdbx_seq_one_letter_code
_entity_poly.pdbx_strand_id
1 'polypeptide(L)'
;MGIFQQVDFKSHAGLDLSWKIECDGISKREWKCLAGMILDYEKRPFQAAIGIPRGGVMLGSYLNEYSTQNPDDPYLIVDDVLTTGGSMEDFRTSYFRNRDATSGSFGWVVFARGFPPQWCRSLFQMPFNPTEIL
;
A
#
# COMPACT_ATOMS: atom_id res chain seq x y z
N MET A 1 -19.69 -9.50 -6.13
CA MET A 1 -18.50 -10.34 -5.89
C MET A 1 -17.76 -9.80 -4.66
N GLY A 2 -17.39 -10.67 -3.73
CA GLY A 2 -16.64 -10.25 -2.54
C GLY A 2 -15.20 -9.91 -2.87
N ILE A 3 -14.55 -9.16 -1.96
CA ILE A 3 -13.13 -8.80 -2.13
C ILE A 3 -12.20 -9.99 -1.82
N PHE A 4 -12.67 -10.99 -1.05
CA PHE A 4 -11.91 -12.21 -0.78
C PHE A 4 -12.40 -13.32 -1.69
N GLN A 5 -11.46 -13.98 -2.36
CA GLN A 5 -11.75 -15.06 -3.29
C GLN A 5 -10.91 -16.29 -2.96
N GLN A 6 -11.58 -17.43 -2.82
CA GLN A 6 -10.93 -18.71 -2.57
C GLN A 6 -10.53 -19.30 -3.93
N VAL A 7 -9.30 -19.07 -4.34
CA VAL A 7 -8.77 -19.55 -5.61
C VAL A 7 -7.31 -19.96 -5.45
N ASP A 8 -6.86 -20.87 -6.31
CA ASP A 8 -5.44 -21.17 -6.42
C ASP A 8 -4.88 -20.37 -7.59
N PHE A 9 -3.86 -19.56 -7.30
CA PHE A 9 -3.23 -18.73 -8.31
C PHE A 9 -1.79 -18.41 -7.92
N LYS A 10 -1.03 -17.89 -8.87
CA LYS A 10 0.32 -17.40 -8.61
C LYS A 10 0.31 -15.90 -8.51
N SER A 11 0.91 -15.36 -7.44
CA SER A 11 1.12 -13.93 -7.30
C SER A 11 2.19 -13.45 -8.29
N HIS A 12 2.36 -12.12 -8.38
CA HIS A 12 3.44 -11.53 -9.20
C HIS A 12 4.83 -11.97 -8.75
N ALA A 13 4.98 -12.39 -7.50
CA ALA A 13 6.23 -12.92 -6.98
C ALA A 13 6.42 -14.41 -7.26
N GLY A 14 5.49 -15.05 -7.98
CA GLY A 14 5.56 -16.47 -8.32
C GLY A 14 5.10 -17.40 -7.23
N LEU A 15 4.46 -16.90 -6.17
CA LEU A 15 3.96 -17.71 -5.08
C LEU A 15 2.61 -18.35 -5.43
N ASP A 16 2.44 -19.63 -5.07
CA ASP A 16 1.14 -20.29 -5.16
C ASP A 16 0.34 -19.96 -3.90
N LEU A 17 -0.83 -19.37 -4.08
CA LEU A 17 -1.70 -18.90 -3.00
C LEU A 17 -3.05 -19.57 -3.08
N SER A 18 -3.60 -19.95 -1.92
CA SER A 18 -4.92 -20.59 -1.83
C SER A 18 -6.07 -19.58 -1.83
N TRP A 19 -5.78 -18.27 -1.76
CA TRP A 19 -6.78 -17.21 -1.82
C TRP A 19 -6.10 -15.90 -2.23
N LYS A 20 -6.92 -14.98 -2.70
CA LYS A 20 -6.45 -13.63 -3.05
C LYS A 20 -7.43 -12.58 -2.56
N ILE A 21 -6.97 -11.33 -2.52
CA ILE A 21 -7.79 -10.17 -2.21
C ILE A 21 -8.10 -9.47 -3.53
N GLU A 22 -9.39 -9.31 -3.83
CA GLU A 22 -9.83 -8.67 -5.08
C GLU A 22 -10.27 -7.24 -4.79
N CYS A 23 -9.33 -6.30 -4.95
CA CYS A 23 -9.58 -4.90 -4.63
C CYS A 23 -10.43 -4.17 -5.67
N ASP A 24 -10.67 -4.76 -6.84
CA ASP A 24 -11.59 -4.20 -7.83
C ASP A 24 -13.03 -4.20 -7.32
N GLY A 25 -13.33 -4.99 -6.28
CA GLY A 25 -14.64 -4.98 -5.61
C GLY A 25 -14.84 -3.80 -4.68
N ILE A 26 -13.83 -2.97 -4.44
CA ILE A 26 -13.93 -1.82 -3.53
C ILE A 26 -14.41 -0.60 -4.32
N SER A 27 -15.51 0.01 -3.83
CA SER A 27 -16.07 1.21 -4.46
C SER A 27 -15.24 2.45 -4.14
N LYS A 28 -15.47 3.52 -4.90
CA LYS A 28 -14.81 4.81 -4.64
C LYS A 28 -15.10 5.33 -3.23
N ARG A 29 -16.35 5.18 -2.78
CA ARG A 29 -16.73 5.60 -1.42
C ARG A 29 -15.95 4.82 -0.37
N GLU A 30 -15.80 3.51 -0.58
CA GLU A 30 -15.04 2.65 0.33
C GLU A 30 -13.54 3.01 0.32
N TRP A 31 -12.98 3.30 -0.84
CA TRP A 31 -11.60 3.77 -0.94
C TRP A 31 -11.40 5.06 -0.16
N LYS A 32 -12.36 5.97 -0.24
CA LYS A 32 -12.31 7.24 0.51
C LYS A 32 -12.37 6.98 2.01
N CYS A 33 -13.20 6.03 2.46
CA CYS A 33 -13.26 5.63 3.86
C CYS A 33 -11.94 5.02 4.33
N LEU A 34 -11.32 4.17 3.51
CA LEU A 34 -10.03 3.56 3.84
C LEU A 34 -8.93 4.62 3.95
N ALA A 35 -8.93 5.62 3.07
CA ALA A 35 -8.03 6.76 3.18
C ALA A 35 -8.23 7.49 4.51
N GLY A 36 -9.48 7.71 4.92
CA GLY A 36 -9.81 8.32 6.21
C GLY A 36 -9.28 7.52 7.39
N MET A 37 -9.38 6.19 7.32
CA MET A 37 -8.83 5.31 8.37
C MET A 37 -7.32 5.46 8.48
N ILE A 38 -6.61 5.51 7.36
CA ILE A 38 -5.16 5.74 7.37
C ILE A 38 -4.84 7.06 8.06
N LEU A 39 -5.56 8.14 7.73
CA LEU A 39 -5.35 9.46 8.33
C LEU A 39 -5.64 9.48 9.83
N ASP A 40 -6.57 8.65 10.29
CA ASP A 40 -6.86 8.54 11.72
C ASP A 40 -5.69 7.91 12.51
N TYR A 41 -5.01 6.96 11.90
CA TYR A 41 -3.87 6.30 12.52
C TYR A 41 -2.56 7.04 12.32
N GLU A 42 -2.38 7.68 11.15
CA GLU A 42 -1.12 8.32 10.79
C GLU A 42 -1.16 9.81 11.11
N LYS A 43 -0.33 10.23 12.05
CA LYS A 43 -0.28 11.62 12.47
C LYS A 43 0.89 12.39 11.86
N ARG A 44 1.79 11.70 11.13
CA ARG A 44 2.89 12.39 10.46
C ARG A 44 2.38 13.16 9.25
N PRO A 45 2.82 14.42 9.09
CA PRO A 45 2.52 15.13 7.84
C PRO A 45 3.30 14.51 6.68
N PHE A 46 2.77 14.69 5.46
CA PHE A 46 3.44 14.22 4.26
C PHE A 46 3.28 15.27 3.15
N GLN A 47 4.36 15.46 2.38
CA GLN A 47 4.32 16.47 1.32
C GLN A 47 3.48 16.02 0.11
N ALA A 48 3.41 14.73 -0.15
CA ALA A 48 2.60 14.15 -1.21
C ALA A 48 2.33 12.69 -0.90
N ALA A 49 1.18 12.19 -1.36
CA ALA A 49 0.85 10.77 -1.30
C ALA A 49 0.95 10.18 -2.71
N ILE A 50 1.66 9.07 -2.84
CA ILE A 50 1.94 8.44 -4.12
C ILE A 50 1.42 7.02 -4.08
N GLY A 51 0.44 6.73 -4.94
CA GLY A 51 -0.10 5.39 -5.06
C GLY A 51 0.70 4.55 -6.04
N ILE A 52 1.05 3.33 -5.62
CA ILE A 52 1.74 2.39 -6.51
C ILE A 52 0.77 1.94 -7.60
N PRO A 53 1.10 2.10 -8.87
CA PRO A 53 0.26 1.64 -9.95
C PRO A 53 0.13 0.11 -9.92
N ARG A 54 -1.05 -0.43 -10.21
CA ARG A 54 -2.28 0.30 -10.52
C ARG A 54 -3.17 0.40 -9.29
N GLY A 55 -3.11 -0.60 -8.40
CA GLY A 55 -4.03 -0.76 -7.27
C GLY A 55 -4.01 0.35 -6.25
N GLY A 56 -2.86 1.02 -6.06
CA GLY A 56 -2.73 2.08 -5.07
C GLY A 56 -3.09 3.48 -5.55
N VAL A 57 -3.36 3.65 -6.85
CA VAL A 57 -3.50 5.00 -7.44
C VAL A 57 -4.69 5.76 -6.86
N MET A 58 -5.83 5.11 -6.72
CA MET A 58 -7.04 5.77 -6.20
C MET A 58 -6.86 6.16 -4.74
N LEU A 59 -6.30 5.26 -3.94
CA LEU A 59 -5.99 5.53 -2.52
C LEU A 59 -5.02 6.72 -2.41
N GLY A 60 -3.96 6.71 -3.22
CA GLY A 60 -3.00 7.80 -3.25
C GLY A 60 -3.64 9.13 -3.58
N SER A 61 -4.57 9.17 -4.55
CA SER A 61 -5.21 10.40 -4.95
C SER A 61 -6.10 10.98 -3.82
N TYR A 62 -6.83 10.14 -3.09
CA TYR A 62 -7.61 10.61 -1.96
C TYR A 62 -6.73 11.13 -0.82
N LEU A 63 -5.65 10.42 -0.51
CA LEU A 63 -4.72 10.84 0.54
C LEU A 63 -3.99 12.12 0.15
N ASN A 64 -3.70 12.30 -1.13
CA ASN A 64 -2.97 13.48 -1.59
C ASN A 64 -3.74 14.78 -1.39
N GLU A 65 -5.06 14.71 -1.23
CA GLU A 65 -5.87 15.88 -0.86
C GLU A 65 -5.47 16.44 0.51
N TYR A 66 -4.85 15.64 1.36
CA TYR A 66 -4.43 16.02 2.71
C TYR A 66 -2.92 16.25 2.81
N SER A 67 -2.23 16.27 1.68
CA SER A 67 -0.79 16.53 1.65
C SER A 67 -0.50 17.97 2.05
N THR A 68 0.66 18.19 2.67
CA THR A 68 1.08 19.54 3.08
C THR A 68 1.71 20.31 1.94
N GLN A 69 2.21 19.62 0.91
CA GLN A 69 2.99 20.18 -0.18
C GLN A 69 4.26 20.89 0.31
N ASN A 70 4.67 20.60 1.53
CA ASN A 70 5.87 21.15 2.14
C ASN A 70 7.07 20.24 1.83
N PRO A 71 8.11 20.72 1.12
CA PRO A 71 9.27 19.90 0.75
C PRO A 71 10.03 19.33 1.93
N ASP A 72 9.86 19.88 3.14
CA ASP A 72 10.52 19.37 4.33
C ASP A 72 9.82 18.14 4.92
N ASP A 73 8.57 17.89 4.50
CA ASP A 73 7.83 16.72 4.98
C ASP A 73 8.14 15.50 4.11
N PRO A 74 8.04 14.29 4.69
CA PRO A 74 8.31 13.05 3.93
C PRO A 74 7.21 12.77 2.90
N TYR A 75 7.51 11.85 1.99
CA TYR A 75 6.52 11.29 1.05
C TYR A 75 5.79 10.12 1.69
N LEU A 76 4.51 10.01 1.38
CA LEU A 76 3.69 8.84 1.74
C LEU A 76 3.50 7.96 0.51
N ILE A 77 3.94 6.71 0.59
CA ILE A 77 3.78 5.72 -0.48
C ILE A 77 2.68 4.76 -0.06
N VAL A 78 1.68 4.56 -0.91
CA VAL A 78 0.54 3.70 -0.57
C VAL A 78 0.28 2.67 -1.65
N ASP A 79 -0.23 1.52 -1.21
CA ASP A 79 -0.69 0.45 -2.09
C ASP A 79 -1.92 -0.21 -1.48
N ASP A 80 -2.62 -0.99 -2.30
CA ASP A 80 -3.80 -1.73 -1.86
C ASP A 80 -3.43 -2.99 -1.08
N VAL A 81 -2.57 -3.83 -1.64
CA VAL A 81 -2.20 -5.13 -1.07
C VAL A 81 -0.69 -5.32 -1.07
N LEU A 82 -0.18 -5.80 0.05
CA LEU A 82 1.21 -6.22 0.17
C LEU A 82 1.24 -7.74 0.33
N THR A 83 2.02 -8.43 -0.51
CA THR A 83 2.26 -9.86 -0.37
C THR A 83 3.63 -10.13 0.26
N THR A 84 4.71 -9.78 -0.42
CA THR A 84 6.08 -9.99 0.08
C THR A 84 6.78 -8.70 0.49
N GLY A 85 6.25 -7.55 0.08
CA GLY A 85 6.87 -6.24 0.29
C GLY A 85 7.85 -5.84 -0.81
N GLY A 86 8.21 -6.76 -1.72
CA GLY A 86 9.18 -6.48 -2.78
C GLY A 86 8.73 -5.37 -3.73
N SER A 87 7.44 -5.35 -4.08
CA SER A 87 6.89 -4.32 -4.96
C SER A 87 7.01 -2.91 -4.37
N MET A 88 6.80 -2.78 -3.05
CA MET A 88 6.93 -1.49 -2.39
C MET A 88 8.38 -1.03 -2.33
N GLU A 89 9.31 -1.94 -2.03
CA GLU A 89 10.73 -1.62 -2.02
C GLU A 89 11.23 -1.21 -3.40
N ASP A 90 10.84 -1.95 -4.44
CA ASP A 90 11.23 -1.63 -5.81
C ASP A 90 10.65 -0.29 -6.26
N PHE A 91 9.41 -0.03 -5.94
CA PHE A 91 8.77 1.25 -6.27
C PHE A 91 9.46 2.41 -5.57
N ARG A 92 9.73 2.28 -4.28
CA ARG A 92 10.40 3.30 -3.48
C ARG A 92 11.78 3.63 -4.07
N THR A 93 12.56 2.60 -4.36
CA THR A 93 13.88 2.75 -4.96
C THR A 93 13.81 3.44 -6.31
N SER A 94 12.92 2.98 -7.19
CA SER A 94 12.78 3.54 -8.54
C SER A 94 12.27 4.96 -8.52
N TYR A 95 11.28 5.24 -7.67
CA TYR A 95 10.65 6.57 -7.59
C TYR A 95 11.65 7.63 -7.16
N PHE A 96 12.51 7.31 -6.19
CA PHE A 96 13.46 8.29 -5.65
C PHE A 96 14.83 8.29 -6.32
N ARG A 97 15.05 7.45 -7.34
CA ARG A 97 16.35 7.35 -8.02
C ARG A 97 16.85 8.69 -8.52
N ASN A 98 15.97 9.51 -9.11
CA ASN A 98 16.30 10.80 -9.71
C ASN A 98 15.53 11.96 -9.03
N ARG A 99 15.09 11.75 -7.80
CA ARG A 99 14.35 12.76 -7.05
C ARG A 99 15.02 13.03 -5.72
N ASP A 100 14.82 14.22 -5.22
CA ASP A 100 15.30 14.56 -3.88
C ASP A 100 14.44 13.81 -2.84
N ALA A 101 15.07 12.92 -2.10
CA ALA A 101 14.42 12.13 -1.06
C ALA A 101 14.97 12.44 0.34
N THR A 102 15.61 13.62 0.52
CA THR A 102 16.20 13.98 1.80
C THR A 102 15.17 14.08 2.93
N SER A 103 13.91 14.41 2.60
CA SER A 103 12.82 14.45 3.56
C SER A 103 12.33 13.06 3.99
N GLY A 104 12.74 12.00 3.27
CA GLY A 104 12.37 10.64 3.59
C GLY A 104 11.01 10.21 3.04
N SER A 105 10.65 8.97 3.35
CA SER A 105 9.37 8.39 2.95
C SER A 105 8.90 7.38 3.97
N PHE A 106 7.58 7.18 4.03
CA PHE A 106 6.94 6.14 4.81
C PHE A 106 5.74 5.61 4.03
N GLY A 107 5.22 4.47 4.43
CA GLY A 107 4.22 3.80 3.63
C GLY A 107 3.02 3.30 4.40
N TRP A 108 1.94 3.10 3.66
CA TRP A 108 0.73 2.43 4.13
C TRP A 108 0.19 1.51 3.06
N VAL A 109 -0.27 0.35 3.47
CA VAL A 109 -1.06 -0.55 2.62
C VAL A 109 -2.37 -0.85 3.32
N VAL A 110 -3.41 -1.15 2.55
CA VAL A 110 -4.70 -1.51 3.14
C VAL A 110 -4.65 -2.93 3.68
N PHE A 111 -4.27 -3.88 2.86
CA PHE A 111 -4.23 -5.29 3.23
C PHE A 111 -2.81 -5.82 3.13
N ALA A 112 -2.29 -6.39 4.20
CA ALA A 112 -0.99 -7.07 4.18
C ALA A 112 -1.19 -8.58 4.37
N ARG A 113 -0.73 -9.38 3.41
CA ARG A 113 -0.67 -10.84 3.52
C ARG A 113 0.63 -11.29 4.17
N GLY A 114 1.70 -10.54 3.98
CA GLY A 114 3.00 -10.77 4.59
C GLY A 114 3.34 -9.68 5.60
N PHE A 115 4.59 -9.67 6.04
CA PHE A 115 5.08 -8.64 6.94
C PHE A 115 5.50 -7.40 6.14
N PRO A 116 4.91 -6.22 6.42
CA PRO A 116 5.38 -4.99 5.79
C PRO A 116 6.82 -4.68 6.17
N PRO A 117 7.58 -4.00 5.32
CA PRO A 117 8.88 -3.47 5.73
C PRO A 117 8.71 -2.45 6.85
N GLN A 118 9.79 -2.17 7.59
CA GLN A 118 9.73 -1.29 8.77
C GLN A 118 9.16 0.10 8.48
N TRP A 119 9.36 0.61 7.27
CA TRP A 119 8.89 1.94 6.89
C TRP A 119 7.41 1.95 6.48
N CYS A 120 6.73 0.80 6.49
CA CYS A 120 5.36 0.64 6.01
C CYS A 120 4.47 0.03 7.10
N ARG A 121 3.24 0.54 7.21
CA ARG A 121 2.21 0.00 8.09
C ARG A 121 1.04 -0.51 7.26
N SER A 122 0.20 -1.36 7.85
CA SER A 122 -1.01 -1.85 7.20
C SER A 122 -2.24 -1.55 8.05
N LEU A 123 -3.37 -1.32 7.37
CA LEU A 123 -4.66 -1.22 8.08
C LEU A 123 -5.10 -2.59 8.58
N PHE A 124 -4.98 -3.60 7.71
CA PHE A 124 -5.44 -4.96 8.02
C PHE A 124 -4.31 -5.94 7.75
N GLN A 125 -3.84 -6.58 8.82
CA GLN A 125 -2.89 -7.69 8.70
C GLN A 125 -3.69 -8.96 8.55
N MET A 126 -3.56 -9.61 7.40
CA MET A 126 -4.30 -10.84 7.12
C MET A 126 -3.54 -12.04 7.66
N PRO A 127 -4.25 -13.10 8.09
CA PRO A 127 -3.58 -14.34 8.46
C PRO A 127 -2.88 -14.94 7.24
N PHE A 128 -1.70 -15.52 7.44
CA PHE A 128 -0.94 -16.13 6.37
C PHE A 128 -0.33 -17.45 6.83
N ASN A 129 -0.12 -18.33 5.84
CA ASN A 129 0.64 -19.55 6.04
C ASN A 129 2.09 -19.24 5.65
N PRO A 130 3.08 -19.44 6.55
CA PRO A 130 4.47 -19.16 6.21
C PRO A 130 4.96 -19.85 4.94
N THR A 131 4.43 -21.04 4.62
CA THR A 131 4.81 -21.76 3.40
C THR A 131 4.27 -21.12 2.13
N GLU A 132 3.27 -20.25 2.22
CA GLU A 132 2.74 -19.51 1.06
C GLU A 132 3.57 -18.29 0.73
N ILE A 133 4.33 -17.77 1.68
CA ILE A 133 5.04 -16.50 1.54
C ILE A 133 6.54 -16.70 1.35
N LEU A 134 7.05 -17.78 1.85
CA LEU A 134 8.45 -18.16 1.69
C LEU A 134 8.69 -18.84 0.34
#